data_e95a4a2ae6ec761eb34a6ad213710d1c
#
_entry.id   e95a4a2ae6ec761eb34a6ad213710d1c
#
_cell.length_a   1.000
_cell.length_b   1.000
_cell.length_c   1.000
_cell.angle_alpha   90.00
_cell.angle_beta   90.00
_cell.angle_gamma   90.00
#
_symmetry.space_group_name_H-M   'P 1'
#
loop_
_entity.id
_entity.type
_entity.pdbx_description
1 polymer ?
#
loop_
_entity_poly.entity_id
_entity_poly.type
_entity_poly.pdbx_seq_one_letter_code
_entity_poly.pdbx_strand_id
1 'polypeptide(L)'
;MNDSIEYTLNGAFRPEEIRSLFQSAGFTELPLSKVAGAISGSNAYVTAKDGDKVIGFGRALTDYHSIAYINYMAVDPRYQGRGIGKAILQRLIEASGDVERVFLYTNTADAFYMQCGFIPFEKRLYLFRKT
;
A
#
# COMPACT_ATOMS: atom_id res chain seq x y z
N MET A 1 -16.42 -0.23 -15.18
CA MET A 1 -15.63 0.98 -15.42
C MET A 1 -15.02 1.42 -14.12
N ASN A 2 -13.75 1.83 -14.16
CA ASN A 2 -13.03 2.22 -12.95
C ASN A 2 -13.05 3.73 -12.70
N ASP A 3 -13.69 4.46 -13.56
CA ASP A 3 -13.84 5.91 -13.45
C ASP A 3 -14.67 6.33 -12.24
N SER A 4 -15.38 5.38 -11.62
CA SER A 4 -16.10 5.64 -10.39
C SER A 4 -15.24 5.45 -9.14
N ILE A 5 -14.00 4.97 -9.28
CA ILE A 5 -13.11 4.76 -8.14
C ILE A 5 -12.47 6.08 -7.75
N GLU A 6 -12.59 6.42 -6.47
CA GLU A 6 -12.03 7.66 -5.93
C GLU A 6 -10.79 7.35 -5.09
N TYR A 7 -9.71 8.05 -5.38
CA TYR A 7 -8.44 7.88 -4.67
C TYR A 7 -8.20 9.09 -3.78
N THR A 8 -7.86 8.83 -2.53
CA THR A 8 -7.60 9.91 -1.56
C THR A 8 -6.25 9.70 -0.89
N LEU A 9 -5.44 10.74 -0.88
CA LEU A 9 -4.15 10.75 -0.20
C LEU A 9 -4.34 11.29 1.22
N ASN A 10 -3.90 10.52 2.21
CA ASN A 10 -3.90 10.91 3.61
C ASN A 10 -5.26 11.34 4.14
N GLY A 11 -6.33 10.75 3.61
CA GLY A 11 -7.68 11.08 4.02
C GLY A 11 -8.09 10.41 5.33
N ALA A 12 -9.27 10.77 5.80
CA ALA A 12 -9.85 10.12 6.96
C ALA A 12 -10.07 8.63 6.68
N PHE A 13 -9.88 7.80 7.70
CA PHE A 13 -10.07 6.36 7.54
C PHE A 13 -10.66 5.77 8.80
N ARG A 14 -11.27 4.59 8.63
CA ARG A 14 -11.78 3.79 9.74
C ARG A 14 -10.96 2.50 9.80
N PRO A 15 -10.24 2.27 10.90
CA PRO A 15 -9.36 1.09 10.99
C PRO A 15 -10.07 -0.23 10.70
N GLU A 16 -11.35 -0.34 11.08
CA GLU A 16 -12.14 -1.55 10.83
C GLU A 16 -12.29 -1.84 9.35
N GLU A 17 -12.50 -0.80 8.54
CA GLU A 17 -12.64 -0.97 7.09
C GLU A 17 -11.33 -1.39 6.46
N ILE A 18 -10.23 -0.79 6.89
CA ILE A 18 -8.92 -1.15 6.37
C ILE A 18 -8.56 -2.58 6.76
N ARG A 19 -8.82 -2.98 8.01
CA ARG A 19 -8.56 -4.35 8.44
C ARG A 19 -9.40 -5.35 7.65
N SER A 20 -10.67 -5.05 7.40
CA SER A 20 -11.52 -5.90 6.56
C SER A 20 -10.94 -6.06 5.16
N LEU A 21 -10.44 -4.96 4.58
CA LEU A 21 -9.80 -5.02 3.28
C LEU A 21 -8.57 -5.93 3.31
N PHE A 22 -7.73 -5.79 4.32
CA PHE A 22 -6.54 -6.63 4.46
C PHE A 22 -6.91 -8.11 4.55
N GLN A 23 -7.95 -8.44 5.34
CA GLN A 23 -8.42 -9.81 5.46
C GLN A 23 -8.91 -10.34 4.11
N SER A 24 -9.64 -9.54 3.35
CA SER A 24 -10.14 -9.95 2.03
C SER A 24 -8.99 -10.20 1.05
N ALA A 25 -7.87 -9.51 1.22
CA ALA A 25 -6.71 -9.65 0.35
C ALA A 25 -5.74 -10.74 0.83
N GLY A 26 -6.08 -11.48 1.88
CA GLY A 26 -5.28 -12.60 2.36
C GLY A 26 -4.19 -12.24 3.36
N PHE A 27 -4.23 -11.04 3.92
CA PHE A 27 -3.26 -10.65 4.94
C PHE A 27 -3.56 -11.39 6.25
N THR A 28 -2.50 -11.70 6.99
CA THR A 28 -2.65 -12.20 8.35
C THR A 28 -3.38 -11.16 9.18
N GLU A 29 -4.29 -11.61 10.03
CA GLU A 29 -5.06 -10.71 10.87
C GLU A 29 -4.14 -9.92 11.80
N LEU A 30 -4.38 -8.61 11.85
CA LEU A 30 -3.66 -7.69 12.72
C LEU A 30 -4.63 -7.10 13.75
N PRO A 31 -4.16 -6.89 15.00
CA PRO A 31 -4.98 -6.16 15.97
C PRO A 31 -5.37 -4.78 15.43
N LEU A 32 -6.57 -4.36 15.75
CA LEU A 32 -7.09 -3.09 15.25
C LEU A 32 -6.20 -1.91 15.62
N SER A 33 -5.66 -1.93 16.85
CA SER A 33 -4.76 -0.87 17.31
C SER A 33 -3.48 -0.79 16.48
N LYS A 34 -2.98 -1.94 15.98
CA LYS A 34 -1.80 -1.95 15.12
C LYS A 34 -2.12 -1.33 13.77
N VAL A 35 -3.27 -1.66 13.19
CA VAL A 35 -3.70 -1.08 11.93
C VAL A 35 -3.81 0.44 12.07
N ALA A 36 -4.53 0.90 13.08
CA ALA A 36 -4.72 2.33 13.31
C ALA A 36 -3.40 3.06 13.50
N GLY A 37 -2.52 2.51 14.35
CA GLY A 37 -1.24 3.14 14.64
C GLY A 37 -0.31 3.17 13.44
N ALA A 38 -0.27 2.07 12.68
CA ALA A 38 0.59 2.00 11.49
C ALA A 38 0.16 3.02 10.44
N ILE A 39 -1.14 3.17 10.19
CA ILE A 39 -1.63 4.13 9.22
C ILE A 39 -1.36 5.56 9.71
N SER A 40 -1.68 5.84 10.96
CA SER A 40 -1.45 7.18 11.54
C SER A 40 0.03 7.56 11.54
N GLY A 41 0.93 6.57 11.66
CA GLY A 41 2.37 6.80 11.62
C GLY A 41 2.95 6.84 10.22
N SER A 42 2.15 6.65 9.19
CA SER A 42 2.63 6.65 7.82
C SER A 42 2.84 8.08 7.32
N ASN A 43 3.88 8.28 6.51
CA ASN A 43 4.09 9.57 5.86
C ASN A 43 3.03 9.82 4.78
N ALA A 44 2.64 8.76 4.08
CA ALA A 44 1.62 8.85 3.04
C ALA A 44 0.85 7.56 2.98
N TYR A 45 -0.45 7.65 2.76
CA TYR A 45 -1.27 6.48 2.46
C TYR A 45 -2.38 6.89 1.51
N VAL A 46 -2.82 5.92 0.70
CA VAL A 46 -3.85 6.14 -0.31
C VAL A 46 -4.97 5.15 -0.06
N THR A 47 -6.19 5.64 -0.05
CA THR A 47 -7.39 4.80 -0.06
C THR A 47 -8.05 4.89 -1.42
N ALA A 48 -8.55 3.76 -1.90
CA ALA A 48 -9.37 3.69 -3.11
C ALA A 48 -10.77 3.27 -2.69
N LYS A 49 -11.77 4.03 -3.10
CA LYS A 49 -13.16 3.78 -2.74
C LYS A 49 -14.03 3.63 -3.96
N ASP A 50 -14.96 2.71 -3.87
CA ASP A 50 -16.10 2.58 -4.78
C ASP A 50 -17.33 3.02 -3.99
N GLY A 51 -17.78 4.25 -4.25
CA GLY A 51 -18.77 4.88 -3.38
C GLY A 51 -18.19 5.05 -1.98
N ASP A 52 -18.87 4.49 -0.98
CA ASP A 52 -18.42 4.57 0.41
C ASP A 52 -17.52 3.40 0.81
N LYS A 53 -17.34 2.42 -0.07
CA LYS A 53 -16.62 1.22 0.27
C LYS A 53 -15.14 1.35 -0.04
N VAL A 54 -14.28 1.07 0.93
CA VAL A 54 -12.83 1.01 0.73
C VAL A 54 -12.51 -0.32 0.03
N ILE A 55 -11.95 -0.23 -1.17
CA ILE A 55 -11.61 -1.41 -1.97
C ILE A 55 -10.12 -1.49 -2.29
N GLY A 56 -9.33 -0.51 -1.91
CA GLY A 56 -7.90 -0.54 -2.09
C GLY A 56 -7.19 0.35 -1.10
N PHE A 57 -5.93 0.02 -0.81
CA PHE A 57 -5.13 0.74 0.17
C PHE A 57 -3.65 0.50 -0.08
N GLY A 58 -2.82 1.46 0.30
CA GLY A 58 -1.38 1.30 0.37
C GLY A 58 -0.79 2.42 1.19
N ARG A 59 0.41 2.18 1.76
CA ARG A 59 1.08 3.22 2.53
C ARG A 59 2.55 3.29 2.20
N ALA A 60 3.16 4.45 2.47
CA ALA A 60 4.58 4.69 2.31
C ALA A 60 5.17 5.31 3.56
N LEU A 61 6.39 4.88 3.88
CA LEU A 61 7.27 5.51 4.86
C LEU A 61 8.40 6.14 4.05
N THR A 62 8.71 7.39 4.29
CA THR A 62 9.69 8.10 3.47
C THR A 62 10.39 9.19 4.27
N ASP A 63 11.66 9.43 3.96
CA ASP A 63 12.37 10.61 4.45
C ASP A 63 12.28 11.79 3.47
N TYR A 64 11.59 11.60 2.33
CA TYR A 64 11.39 12.58 1.26
C TYR A 64 12.65 12.97 0.50
N HIS A 65 13.79 12.40 0.81
CA HIS A 65 15.07 12.81 0.19
C HIS A 65 15.91 11.64 -0.30
N SER A 66 15.91 10.51 0.39
CA SER A 66 16.77 9.41 0.01
C SER A 66 16.02 8.12 -0.30
N ILE A 67 15.17 7.66 0.60
CA ILE A 67 14.46 6.38 0.39
C ILE A 67 13.01 6.47 0.83
N ALA A 68 12.22 5.58 0.24
CA ALA A 68 10.86 5.29 0.69
C ALA A 68 10.67 3.79 0.75
N TYR A 69 9.78 3.36 1.62
CA TYR A 69 9.38 1.97 1.74
C TYR A 69 7.86 1.89 1.65
N ILE A 70 7.38 1.02 0.76
CA ILE A 70 5.95 0.86 0.50
C ILE A 70 5.52 -0.51 0.98
N ASN A 71 4.42 -0.57 1.72
CA ASN A 71 3.79 -1.83 2.10
C ASN A 71 2.30 -1.64 2.38
N TYR A 72 1.66 -2.68 2.90
CA TYR A 72 0.22 -2.71 3.15
C TYR A 72 -0.58 -2.44 1.87
N MET A 73 -0.03 -2.85 0.73
CA MET A 73 -0.74 -2.76 -0.54
C MET A 73 -1.79 -3.86 -0.61
N ALA A 74 -3.03 -3.46 -0.72
CA ALA A 74 -4.15 -4.40 -0.79
C ALA A 74 -5.22 -3.88 -1.72
N VAL A 75 -5.78 -4.78 -2.54
CA VAL A 75 -6.95 -4.49 -3.39
C VAL A 75 -7.93 -5.63 -3.15
N ASP A 76 -9.18 -5.28 -2.89
CA ASP A 76 -10.26 -6.25 -2.75
C ASP A 76 -10.25 -7.18 -3.98
N PRO A 77 -10.25 -8.51 -3.79
CA PRO A 77 -10.16 -9.45 -4.90
C PRO A 77 -11.18 -9.23 -6.00
N ARG A 78 -12.36 -8.71 -5.65
CA ARG A 78 -13.41 -8.43 -6.63
C ARG A 78 -13.08 -7.25 -7.55
N TYR A 79 -12.06 -6.48 -7.20
CA TYR A 79 -11.65 -5.29 -7.95
C TYR A 79 -10.28 -5.43 -8.59
N GLN A 80 -9.64 -6.58 -8.44
CA GLN A 80 -8.32 -6.80 -9.03
C GLN A 80 -8.41 -6.88 -10.56
N GLY A 81 -7.28 -6.59 -11.23
CA GLY A 81 -7.24 -6.61 -12.68
C GLY A 81 -7.80 -5.37 -13.35
N ARG A 82 -8.04 -4.30 -12.60
CA ARG A 82 -8.62 -3.06 -13.12
C ARG A 82 -7.68 -1.85 -13.02
N GLY A 83 -6.41 -2.08 -12.66
CA GLY A 83 -5.43 -0.99 -12.56
C GLY A 83 -5.46 -0.23 -11.25
N ILE A 84 -6.22 -0.68 -10.27
CA ILE A 84 -6.37 0.04 -9.00
C ILE A 84 -5.07 0.00 -8.20
N GLY A 85 -4.44 -1.18 -8.09
CA GLY A 85 -3.17 -1.31 -7.39
C GLY A 85 -2.09 -0.44 -8.01
N LYS A 86 -2.02 -0.40 -9.33
CA LYS A 86 -1.06 0.45 -10.05
C LYS A 86 -1.31 1.92 -9.77
N ALA A 87 -2.57 2.34 -9.74
CA ALA A 87 -2.93 3.73 -9.45
C ALA A 87 -2.54 4.12 -8.03
N ILE A 88 -2.76 3.22 -7.05
CA ILE A 88 -2.35 3.47 -5.67
C ILE A 88 -0.83 3.59 -5.59
N LEU A 89 -0.11 2.66 -6.21
CA LEU A 89 1.34 2.62 -6.18
C LEU A 89 1.95 3.90 -6.77
N GLN A 90 1.44 4.34 -7.91
CA GLN A 90 1.92 5.56 -8.56
C GLN A 90 1.74 6.78 -7.66
N ARG A 91 0.59 6.87 -6.98
CA ARG A 91 0.32 7.97 -6.06
C ARG A 91 1.24 7.95 -4.85
N LEU A 92 1.56 6.77 -4.34
CA LEU A 92 2.48 6.64 -3.22
C LEU A 92 3.90 7.02 -3.61
N ILE A 93 4.35 6.61 -4.78
CA ILE A 93 5.69 6.96 -5.28
C ILE A 93 5.79 8.47 -5.42
N GLU A 94 4.79 9.10 -6.01
CA GLU A 94 4.76 10.55 -6.16
C GLU A 94 4.77 11.25 -4.80
N ALA A 95 3.97 10.77 -3.85
CA ALA A 95 3.88 11.36 -2.52
C ALA A 95 5.12 11.12 -1.67
N SER A 96 5.99 10.20 -2.08
CA SER A 96 7.22 9.88 -1.33
C SER A 96 8.30 10.96 -1.45
N GLY A 97 8.11 11.92 -2.35
CA GLY A 97 9.08 13.00 -2.53
C GLY A 97 10.18 12.63 -3.52
N ASP A 98 11.24 13.44 -3.53
CA ASP A 98 12.34 13.28 -4.47
C ASP A 98 13.35 12.28 -3.93
N VAL A 99 12.91 11.02 -3.81
CA VAL A 99 13.77 9.96 -3.28
C VAL A 99 14.51 9.26 -4.41
N GLU A 100 15.68 8.73 -4.08
CA GLU A 100 16.51 8.00 -5.05
C GLU A 100 16.01 6.56 -5.24
N ARG A 101 15.46 5.96 -4.18
CA ARG A 101 15.07 4.55 -4.19
C ARG A 101 13.75 4.35 -3.45
N VAL A 102 12.92 3.50 -4.02
CA VAL A 102 11.70 3.05 -3.37
C VAL A 102 11.80 1.54 -3.21
N PHE A 103 11.70 1.08 -1.97
CA PHE A 103 11.82 -0.34 -1.64
C PHE A 103 10.46 -0.93 -1.29
N LEU A 104 10.29 -2.19 -1.58
CA LEU A 104 9.21 -3.02 -1.06
C LEU A 104 9.67 -4.47 -1.11
N TYR A 105 8.97 -5.35 -0.39
CA TYR A 105 9.12 -6.76 -0.61
C TYR A 105 7.75 -7.39 -0.81
N THR A 106 7.73 -8.52 -1.50
CA THR A 106 6.50 -9.26 -1.76
C THR A 106 6.82 -10.75 -1.82
N ASN A 107 5.86 -11.57 -1.42
CA ASN A 107 5.99 -13.02 -1.55
C ASN A 107 5.33 -13.55 -2.82
N THR A 108 4.36 -12.83 -3.37
CA THR A 108 3.50 -13.39 -4.41
C THR A 108 3.21 -12.46 -5.58
N ALA A 109 3.62 -11.20 -5.52
CA ALA A 109 3.21 -10.20 -6.50
C ALA A 109 4.36 -9.71 -7.38
N ASP A 110 5.36 -10.55 -7.63
CA ASP A 110 6.55 -10.17 -8.41
C ASP A 110 6.16 -9.59 -9.77
N ALA A 111 5.30 -10.28 -10.50
CA ALA A 111 4.93 -9.85 -11.85
C ALA A 111 4.26 -8.48 -11.83
N PHE A 112 3.41 -8.24 -10.85
CA PHE A 112 2.73 -6.95 -10.73
C PHE A 112 3.73 -5.80 -10.54
N TYR A 113 4.65 -5.97 -9.59
CA TYR A 113 5.62 -4.90 -9.32
C TYR A 113 6.60 -4.70 -10.46
N MET A 114 7.02 -5.78 -11.11
CA MET A 114 7.90 -5.66 -12.26
C MET A 114 7.23 -4.91 -13.42
N GLN A 115 5.93 -5.14 -13.63
CA GLN A 115 5.17 -4.39 -14.64
C GLN A 115 5.08 -2.91 -14.27
N CYS A 116 5.18 -2.57 -13.00
CA CYS A 116 5.15 -1.19 -12.53
C CYS A 116 6.54 -0.54 -12.51
N GLY A 117 7.56 -1.23 -13.01
CA GLY A 117 8.90 -0.66 -13.13
C GLY A 117 9.86 -1.03 -12.01
N PHE A 118 9.43 -1.84 -11.06
CA PHE A 118 10.33 -2.32 -10.01
C PHE A 118 11.19 -3.44 -10.55
N ILE A 119 12.40 -3.54 -10.03
CA ILE A 119 13.32 -4.63 -10.39
C ILE A 119 13.70 -5.40 -9.12
N PRO A 120 13.97 -6.70 -9.24
CA PRO A 120 14.49 -7.45 -8.10
C PRO A 120 15.81 -6.82 -7.64
N PHE A 121 15.93 -6.65 -6.31
CA PHE A 121 17.13 -6.06 -5.76
C PHE A 121 18.01 -7.18 -5.19
N GLU A 122 19.27 -7.24 -5.63
CA GLU A 122 20.15 -8.38 -5.35
C GLU A 122 20.65 -8.41 -3.91
N LYS A 123 20.52 -7.32 -3.16
CA LYS A 123 20.96 -7.27 -1.77
C LYS A 123 20.01 -8.11 -0.90
N ARG A 124 20.54 -8.66 0.15
CA ARG A 124 19.72 -9.43 1.09
C ARG A 124 18.93 -8.50 1.98
N LEU A 125 17.71 -8.94 2.31
CA LEU A 125 16.89 -8.28 3.32
C LEU A 125 17.10 -9.01 4.64
N TYR A 126 17.42 -8.25 5.71
CA TYR A 126 17.59 -8.83 7.04
C TYR A 126 16.46 -8.34 7.93
N LEU A 127 15.92 -9.23 8.73
CA LEU A 127 14.84 -8.93 9.66
C LEU A 127 15.34 -9.16 11.10
N PHE A 128 15.18 -8.16 11.93
CA PHE A 128 15.34 -8.32 13.38
C PHE A 128 13.96 -8.18 14.01
N ARG A 129 13.50 -9.22 14.70
CA ARG A 129 12.21 -9.19 15.38
C ARG A 129 12.37 -8.65 16.78
N LYS A 130 11.61 -7.62 17.11
CA LYS A 130 11.63 -7.05 18.45
C LYS A 130 10.67 -7.79 19.37
N THR A 131 9.67 -8.45 18.81
CA THR A 131 8.68 -9.20 19.59
C THR A 131 8.45 -10.59 19.02
#